data_37ed1965bb8549a45c0bead34741ea76
#
_entry.id   37ed1965bb8549a45c0bead34741ea76
#
_cell.length_a   1.000
_cell.length_b   1.000
_cell.length_c   1.000
_cell.angle_alpha   90.00
_cell.angle_beta   90.00
_cell.angle_gamma   90.00
#
_symmetry.space_group_name_H-M   'P 1'
#
loop_
_entity.id
_entity.type
_entity.pdbx_description
1 polymer ?
#
loop_
_entity_poly.entity_id
_entity_poly.type
_entity_poly.pdbx_seq_one_letter_code
_entity_poly.pdbx_strand_id
1 'polypeptide(L)'
;MLKYIGFFAAFCTTIAFVPQVIKVYKSKSTKDISLYMFLIFTIGVLSWLIYGIIIFNLPVILANAVTLVLSLFILIYKLRYK
;
A
#
# COMPACT_ATOMS: atom_id res chain seq x y z
N MET A 1 -22.97 5.94 -7.18
CA MET A 1 -22.25 7.14 -6.71
C MET A 1 -21.13 6.81 -5.75
N LEU A 2 -21.46 6.23 -4.59
CA LEU A 2 -20.41 5.90 -3.61
C LEU A 2 -19.36 4.95 -4.17
N LYS A 3 -19.79 4.04 -5.02
CA LYS A 3 -18.90 3.09 -5.67
C LYS A 3 -17.82 3.80 -6.51
N TYR A 4 -18.22 4.83 -7.25
CA TYR A 4 -17.27 5.57 -8.09
C TYR A 4 -16.30 6.40 -7.26
N ILE A 5 -16.76 6.93 -6.12
CA ILE A 5 -15.88 7.65 -5.21
C ILE A 5 -14.80 6.69 -4.68
N GLY A 6 -15.20 5.46 -4.35
CA GLY A 6 -14.27 4.43 -3.90
C GLY A 6 -13.21 4.11 -4.94
N PHE A 7 -13.61 3.93 -6.19
CA PHE A 7 -12.65 3.67 -7.26
C PHE A 7 -11.74 4.86 -7.52
N PHE A 8 -12.27 6.07 -7.46
CA PHE A 8 -11.46 7.27 -7.63
C PHE A 8 -10.41 7.39 -6.52
N ALA A 9 -10.82 7.16 -5.28
CA ALA A 9 -9.90 7.21 -4.15
C ALA A 9 -8.81 6.13 -4.28
N ALA A 10 -9.18 4.93 -4.70
CA ALA A 10 -8.23 3.84 -4.92
C ALA A 10 -7.20 4.20 -5.98
N PHE A 11 -7.65 4.82 -7.06
CA PHE A 11 -6.77 5.26 -8.15
C PHE A 11 -5.77 6.29 -7.65
N CYS A 12 -6.26 7.31 -6.93
CA CYS A 12 -5.41 8.38 -6.41
C CYS A 12 -4.36 7.87 -5.43
N THR A 13 -4.76 7.02 -4.50
CA THR A 13 -3.83 6.50 -3.49
C THR A 13 -2.79 5.58 -4.11
N THR A 14 -3.18 4.78 -5.09
CA THR A 14 -2.26 3.89 -5.79
C THR A 14 -1.23 4.71 -6.58
N ILE A 15 -1.67 5.71 -7.32
CA ILE A 15 -0.77 6.57 -8.08
C ILE A 15 0.18 7.32 -7.16
N ALA A 16 -0.32 7.79 -6.02
CA ALA A 16 0.53 8.49 -5.06
C ALA A 16 1.61 7.60 -4.48
N PHE A 17 1.32 6.31 -4.36
CA PHE A 17 2.25 5.34 -3.76
C PHE A 17 3.34 4.88 -4.73
N VAL A 18 3.03 4.83 -6.02
CA VAL A 18 3.95 4.33 -7.06
C VAL A 18 5.29 5.10 -7.12
N PRO A 19 5.30 6.45 -7.08
CA PRO A 19 6.57 7.16 -7.08
C PRO A 19 7.48 6.79 -5.91
N GLN A 20 6.90 6.50 -4.74
CA GLN A 20 7.69 6.09 -3.58
C GLN A 20 8.36 4.75 -3.80
N VAL A 21 7.66 3.81 -4.43
CA VAL A 21 8.23 2.50 -4.76
C VAL A 21 9.38 2.65 -5.74
N ILE A 22 9.18 3.48 -6.76
CA ILE A 22 10.21 3.73 -7.77
C ILE A 22 11.46 4.35 -7.13
N LYS A 23 11.25 5.30 -6.24
CA LYS A 23 12.35 5.97 -5.53
C LYS A 23 13.16 4.96 -4.71
N VAL A 24 12.49 4.10 -3.97
CA VAL A 24 13.15 3.07 -3.17
C VAL A 24 13.93 2.10 -4.07
N TYR A 25 13.30 1.68 -5.16
CA TYR A 25 13.92 0.75 -6.09
C TYR A 25 15.20 1.34 -6.71
N LYS A 26 15.14 2.59 -7.16
CA LYS A 26 16.28 3.23 -7.81
C LYS A 26 17.40 3.58 -6.85
N SER A 27 17.06 4.11 -5.69
CA SER A 27 18.07 4.58 -4.74
C SER A 27 18.60 3.47 -3.84
N LYS A 28 17.86 2.37 -3.72
CA LYS A 28 18.16 1.29 -2.77
C LYS A 28 18.25 1.83 -1.34
N SER A 29 17.50 2.89 -1.06
CA SER A 29 17.54 3.56 0.24
C SER A 29 16.16 3.68 0.83
N THR A 30 16.04 3.31 2.10
CA THR A 30 14.81 3.42 2.86
C THR A 30 15.04 4.18 4.17
N LYS A 31 16.05 5.04 4.17
CA LYS A 31 16.44 5.79 5.39
C LYS A 31 15.30 6.61 5.96
N ASP A 32 14.48 7.19 5.09
CA ASP A 32 13.40 8.08 5.51
C ASP A 32 12.12 7.33 5.89
N ILE A 33 12.16 6.00 5.84
CA ILE A 33 10.98 5.18 6.12
C ILE A 33 11.13 4.57 7.51
N SER A 34 10.19 4.88 8.40
CA SER A 34 10.15 4.29 9.73
C SER A 34 9.63 2.86 9.64
N LEU A 35 10.42 1.91 10.11
CA LEU A 35 10.04 0.50 10.09
C LEU A 35 8.74 0.26 10.88
N TYR A 36 8.64 0.84 12.08
CA TYR A 36 7.47 0.65 12.91
C TYR A 36 6.21 1.20 12.27
N MET A 37 6.30 2.42 11.72
CA MET A 37 5.14 3.03 11.06
C MET A 37 4.73 2.21 9.85
N PHE A 38 5.70 1.72 9.10
CA PHE A 38 5.40 0.95 7.89
C PHE A 38 4.83 -0.43 8.21
N LEU A 39 5.26 -1.04 9.31
CA LEU A 39 4.68 -2.30 9.77
C LEU A 39 3.23 -2.10 10.18
N ILE A 40 2.94 -1.03 10.94
CA ILE A 40 1.58 -0.71 11.36
C ILE A 40 0.72 -0.43 10.12
N PHE A 41 1.24 0.33 9.18
CA PHE A 41 0.55 0.63 7.93
C PHE A 41 0.21 -0.66 7.15
N THR A 42 1.16 -1.57 7.04
CA THR A 42 0.97 -2.83 6.31
C THR A 42 -0.08 -3.71 6.99
N ILE A 43 -0.07 -3.75 8.32
CA ILE A 43 -1.08 -4.48 9.09
C ILE A 43 -2.47 -3.86 8.84
N GLY A 44 -2.54 -2.54 8.81
CA GLY A 44 -3.78 -1.84 8.52
C GLY A 44 -4.31 -2.16 7.12
N VAL A 45 -3.42 -2.15 6.13
CA VAL A 45 -3.77 -2.48 4.74
C VAL A 45 -4.31 -3.92 4.66
N LEU A 46 -3.63 -4.84 5.31
CA LEU A 46 -4.06 -6.24 5.33
C LEU A 46 -5.43 -6.39 5.99
N SER A 47 -5.65 -5.69 7.09
CA SER A 47 -6.93 -5.71 7.80
C SER A 47 -8.06 -5.16 6.91
N TRP A 48 -7.80 -4.06 6.22
CA TRP A 48 -8.78 -3.48 5.29
C TRP A 48 -9.07 -4.41 4.12
N LEU A 49 -8.04 -5.11 3.62
CA LEU A 49 -8.21 -6.06 2.54
C LEU A 49 -9.14 -7.21 2.98
N ILE A 50 -8.92 -7.75 4.17
CA ILE A 50 -9.75 -8.81 4.72
C ILE A 50 -11.19 -8.30 4.88
N TYR A 51 -11.36 -7.11 5.45
CA TYR A 51 -12.66 -6.51 5.61
C TYR A 51 -13.36 -6.32 4.26
N GLY A 52 -12.64 -5.81 3.28
CA GLY A 52 -13.19 -5.62 1.93
C GLY A 52 -13.64 -6.91 1.29
N ILE A 53 -12.90 -8.00 1.49
CA ILE A 53 -13.27 -9.32 0.97
C ILE A 53 -14.55 -9.81 1.66
N ILE A 54 -14.64 -9.64 2.97
CA ILE A 54 -15.82 -10.09 3.74
C ILE A 54 -17.08 -9.39 3.27
N ILE A 55 -17.04 -8.07 3.05
CA ILE A 55 -18.21 -7.31 2.63
C ILE A 55 -18.34 -7.23 1.11
N PHE A 56 -17.41 -7.82 0.39
CA PHE A 56 -17.35 -7.81 -1.08
C PHE A 56 -17.40 -6.39 -1.64
N ASN A 57 -16.50 -5.54 -1.18
CA ASN A 57 -16.39 -4.16 -1.65
C ASN A 57 -15.21 -4.08 -2.62
N LEU A 58 -15.48 -4.09 -3.91
CA LEU A 58 -14.45 -4.18 -4.94
C LEU A 58 -13.41 -3.04 -4.89
N PRO A 59 -13.79 -1.76 -4.75
CA PRO A 59 -12.78 -0.70 -4.64
C PRO A 59 -11.82 -0.91 -3.47
N VAL A 60 -12.33 -1.34 -2.33
CA VAL A 60 -11.52 -1.58 -1.13
C VAL A 60 -10.57 -2.76 -1.38
N ILE A 61 -11.08 -3.84 -2.00
CA ILE A 61 -10.28 -5.01 -2.32
C ILE A 61 -9.12 -4.62 -3.26
N LEU A 62 -9.43 -3.94 -4.35
CA LEU A 62 -8.43 -3.58 -5.35
C LEU A 62 -7.38 -2.63 -4.78
N ALA A 63 -7.82 -1.58 -4.09
CA ALA A 63 -6.91 -0.59 -3.53
C ALA A 63 -5.95 -1.23 -2.54
N ASN A 64 -6.48 -2.04 -1.64
CA ASN A 64 -5.65 -2.61 -0.59
C ASN A 64 -4.80 -3.77 -1.08
N ALA A 65 -5.26 -4.53 -2.07
CA ALA A 65 -4.45 -5.58 -2.68
C ALA A 65 -3.22 -4.99 -3.35
N VAL A 66 -3.39 -3.94 -4.15
CA VAL A 66 -2.28 -3.27 -4.83
C VAL A 66 -1.35 -2.63 -3.80
N THR A 67 -1.91 -1.93 -2.82
CA THR A 67 -1.12 -1.27 -1.77
C THR A 67 -0.34 -2.30 -0.96
N LEU A 68 -0.93 -3.45 -0.68
CA LEU A 68 -0.25 -4.51 0.05
C LEU A 68 0.98 -4.99 -0.70
N VAL A 69 0.86 -5.23 -2.01
CA VAL A 69 2.00 -5.66 -2.83
C VAL A 69 3.10 -4.60 -2.80
N LEU A 70 2.75 -3.33 -2.97
CA LEU A 70 3.72 -2.24 -2.95
C LEU A 70 4.35 -2.06 -1.57
N SER A 71 3.55 -2.19 -0.50
CA SER A 71 4.05 -2.11 0.88
C SER A 71 5.05 -3.22 1.18
N LEU A 72 4.74 -4.43 0.76
CA LEU A 72 5.62 -5.57 0.98
C LEU A 72 6.94 -5.37 0.24
N PHE A 73 6.89 -4.81 -0.96
CA PHE A 73 8.09 -4.49 -1.72
C PHE A 73 8.98 -3.52 -0.92
N ILE A 74 8.40 -2.46 -0.38
CA ILE A 74 9.14 -1.47 0.40
C ILE A 74 9.68 -2.09 1.70
N LEU A 75 8.89 -2.92 2.38
CA LEU A 75 9.33 -3.59 3.60
C LEU A 75 10.51 -4.51 3.34
N ILE A 76 10.48 -5.28 2.26
CA ILE A 76 11.57 -6.15 1.89
C ILE A 76 12.84 -5.32 1.66
N TYR A 77 12.72 -4.21 0.96
CA TYR A 77 13.84 -3.32 0.73
C TYR A 77 14.36 -2.70 2.02
N LYS A 78 13.45 -2.32 2.93
CA LYS A 78 13.82 -1.76 4.24
C LYS A 78 14.64 -2.76 5.05
N LEU A 79 14.22 -4.02 5.05
CA LEU A 79 14.93 -5.06 5.80
C LEU A 79 16.25 -5.45 5.13
N ARG A 80 16.30 -5.37 3.82
CA ARG A 80 17.47 -5.79 3.06
C ARG A 80 18.56 -4.72 3.01
N TYR A 81 18.19 -3.46 2.80
CA TYR A 81 19.15 -2.37 2.59
C TYR A 81 19.29 -1.43 3.78
N LYS A 82 18.41 -1.56 4.76
CA LYS A 82 18.41 -0.74 6.00
C LYS A 82 19.07 0.61 5.87
#